data_9b6ffa538686262e18859a03f2bcad5e
#
_entry.id   9b6ffa538686262e18859a03f2bcad5e
#
_cell.length_a   1.000
_cell.length_b   1.000
_cell.length_c   1.000
_cell.angle_alpha   90.00
_cell.angle_beta   90.00
_cell.angle_gamma   90.00
#
_symmetry.space_group_name_H-M   'P 1'
#
loop_
_entity.id
_entity.type
_entity.pdbx_description
1 polymer ?
#
loop_
_entity_poly.entity_id
_entity_poly.type
_entity_poly.pdbx_seq_one_letter_code
_entity_poly.pdbx_strand_id
1 'polypeptide(L)'
;MWKFNFVKDHNKRPANFFAANYDDSEWKDFPVQGLFELNGYGDATYKNVGYAWATQFDPNPPYISELNNYTGSYRRTFELPKDWKGKDVYFHVGSATSNLTLWVNGKYVGYSEDSKVAAEFNISKYLKPGVLRL
;
A
#
# COMPACT_ATOMS: atom_id res chain seq x y z
N MET A 1 6.37 -13.09 -1.90
CA MET A 1 6.81 -11.70 -2.12
C MET A 1 5.68 -10.93 -2.78
N TRP A 2 5.66 -9.60 -2.68
CA TRP A 2 4.72 -8.72 -3.37
C TRP A 2 5.44 -8.01 -4.50
N LYS A 3 4.78 -7.77 -5.60
CA LYS A 3 5.26 -6.85 -6.62
C LYS A 3 5.15 -5.42 -6.08
N PHE A 4 6.20 -4.61 -6.33
CA PHE A 4 6.37 -3.32 -5.69
C PHE A 4 6.94 -2.28 -6.64
N ASN A 5 6.32 -1.11 -6.64
CA ASN A 5 6.81 0.09 -7.31
C ASN A 5 6.89 1.24 -6.31
N PHE A 6 8.02 1.93 -6.29
CA PHE A 6 8.30 3.03 -5.38
C PHE A 6 8.49 4.34 -6.13
N VAL A 7 7.84 5.39 -5.65
CA VAL A 7 8.03 6.75 -6.17
C VAL A 7 8.26 7.73 -5.03
N LYS A 8 9.10 8.75 -5.27
CA LYS A 8 9.38 9.83 -4.32
C LYS A 8 8.33 10.94 -4.33
N ASP A 9 7.49 10.96 -5.34
CA ASP A 9 6.39 11.89 -5.54
C ASP A 9 5.14 11.07 -5.82
N HIS A 10 4.13 11.19 -4.96
CA HIS A 10 2.92 10.38 -5.04
C HIS A 10 2.16 10.55 -6.37
N ASN A 11 2.30 11.70 -7.03
CA ASN A 11 1.66 11.96 -8.34
C ASN A 11 2.29 11.15 -9.48
N LYS A 12 3.51 10.64 -9.27
CA LYS A 12 4.23 9.81 -10.24
C LYS A 12 3.97 8.30 -10.10
N ARG A 13 3.08 7.90 -9.19
CA ARG A 13 2.69 6.50 -9.10
C ARG A 13 2.07 6.03 -10.41
N PRO A 14 2.26 4.78 -10.82
CA PRO A 14 1.68 4.27 -12.05
C PRO A 14 0.17 4.44 -12.08
N ALA A 15 -0.35 5.05 -13.15
CA ALA A 15 -1.79 5.16 -13.33
C ALA A 15 -2.41 3.77 -13.51
N ASN A 16 -3.61 3.56 -12.98
CA ASN A 16 -4.37 2.32 -13.14
C ASN A 16 -3.66 1.03 -12.68
N PHE A 17 -2.62 1.15 -11.85
CA PHE A 17 -1.87 -0.01 -11.34
C PHE A 17 -2.76 -1.04 -10.64
N PHE A 18 -3.91 -0.62 -10.14
CA PHE A 18 -4.91 -1.47 -9.50
C PHE A 18 -5.73 -2.32 -10.49
N ALA A 19 -5.64 -2.06 -11.80
CA ALA A 19 -6.38 -2.84 -12.81
C ALA A 19 -5.97 -4.31 -12.79
N ALA A 20 -6.94 -5.20 -12.94
CA ALA A 20 -6.69 -6.64 -12.86
C ALA A 20 -5.75 -7.17 -13.96
N ASN A 21 -5.68 -6.47 -15.09
CA ASN A 21 -4.83 -6.80 -16.24
C ASN A 21 -3.60 -5.91 -16.35
N TYR A 22 -3.27 -5.15 -15.30
CA TYR A 22 -2.06 -4.32 -15.29
C TYR A 22 -0.82 -5.21 -15.38
N ASP A 23 0.13 -4.84 -16.25
CA ASP A 23 1.41 -5.52 -16.38
C ASP A 23 2.38 -5.00 -15.32
N ASP A 24 2.70 -5.84 -14.36
CA ASP A 24 3.64 -5.58 -13.26
C ASP A 24 4.93 -6.40 -13.40
N SER A 25 5.23 -6.91 -14.60
CA SER A 25 6.42 -7.75 -14.86
C SER A 25 7.73 -7.05 -14.50
N GLU A 26 7.83 -5.75 -14.74
CA GLU A 26 8.99 -4.91 -14.44
C GLU A 26 9.09 -4.50 -12.96
N TRP A 27 8.05 -4.78 -12.16
CA TRP A 27 8.07 -4.43 -10.75
C TRP A 27 8.97 -5.36 -9.96
N LYS A 28 9.64 -4.80 -8.95
CA LYS A 28 10.52 -5.58 -8.07
C LYS A 28 9.73 -6.36 -7.04
N ASP A 29 10.32 -7.41 -6.53
CA ASP A 29 9.79 -8.12 -5.39
C ASP A 29 10.13 -7.41 -4.08
N PHE A 30 9.15 -7.32 -3.18
CA PHE A 30 9.31 -6.65 -1.89
C PHE A 30 8.71 -7.49 -0.76
N PRO A 31 9.41 -7.63 0.38
CA PRO A 31 8.86 -8.30 1.55
C PRO A 31 7.84 -7.40 2.26
N VAL A 32 6.56 -7.73 2.24
CA VAL A 32 5.58 -7.03 3.08
C VAL A 32 5.82 -7.41 4.53
N GLN A 33 5.79 -6.41 5.38
CA GLN A 33 6.39 -6.16 6.69
C GLN A 33 7.82 -5.59 6.61
N GLY A 34 8.36 -5.34 5.41
CA GLY A 34 9.64 -4.65 5.22
C GLY A 34 9.50 -3.14 5.31
N LEU A 35 10.48 -2.48 5.91
CA LEU A 35 10.63 -1.03 5.87
C LEU A 35 11.28 -0.62 4.55
N PHE A 36 10.88 0.51 3.99
CA PHE A 36 11.44 1.03 2.75
C PHE A 36 12.96 1.18 2.85
N GLU A 37 13.42 1.83 3.90
CA GLU A 37 14.82 2.18 4.11
C GLU A 37 15.73 0.94 4.20
N LEU A 38 15.26 -0.11 4.87
CA LEU A 38 16.01 -1.36 5.00
C LEU A 38 16.05 -2.17 3.69
N ASN A 39 15.18 -1.82 2.74
CA ASN A 39 15.13 -2.47 1.43
C ASN A 39 15.67 -1.57 0.31
N GLY A 40 16.36 -0.48 0.65
CA GLY A 40 17.05 0.40 -0.30
C GLY A 40 16.14 1.45 -0.94
N TYR A 41 15.00 1.76 -0.35
CA TYR A 41 14.08 2.79 -0.81
C TYR A 41 13.96 3.93 0.21
N GLY A 42 13.90 5.16 -0.30
CA GLY A 42 13.83 6.34 0.56
C GLY A 42 15.16 6.63 1.26
N ASP A 43 15.08 7.48 2.26
CA ASP A 43 16.23 7.95 3.02
C ASP A 43 16.09 7.55 4.49
N ALA A 44 17.08 6.86 5.03
CA ALA A 44 17.11 6.49 6.44
C ALA A 44 17.32 7.75 7.30
N THR A 45 16.24 8.25 7.87
CA THR A 45 16.29 9.45 8.71
C THR A 45 16.16 9.07 10.17
N TYR A 46 17.22 9.32 10.93
CA TYR A 46 17.17 9.17 12.38
C TYR A 46 16.59 10.44 13.02
N LYS A 47 15.50 10.29 13.74
CA LYS A 47 14.86 11.35 14.52
C LYS A 47 14.64 10.89 15.95
N ASN A 48 15.32 11.52 16.89
CA ASN A 48 15.13 11.27 18.33
C ASN A 48 14.36 12.41 19.02
N VAL A 49 14.18 13.53 18.33
CA VAL A 49 13.45 14.70 18.83
C VAL A 49 12.61 15.28 17.69
N GLY A 50 11.36 15.61 17.97
CA GLY A 50 10.45 16.21 17.00
C GLY A 50 9.78 15.21 16.05
N TYR A 51 9.03 15.73 15.10
CA TYR A 51 8.30 14.95 14.11
C TYR A 51 9.21 14.56 12.95
N ALA A 52 9.00 13.37 12.41
CA ALA A 52 9.81 12.81 11.33
C ALA A 52 9.92 13.72 10.09
N TRP A 53 8.89 14.49 9.81
CA TRP A 53 8.78 15.35 8.63
C TRP A 53 9.14 16.81 8.86
N ALA A 54 9.42 17.21 10.09
CA ALA A 54 9.60 18.61 10.49
C ALA A 54 10.72 19.38 9.76
N THR A 55 11.62 18.68 9.08
CA THR A 55 12.74 19.28 8.32
C THR A 55 12.79 18.83 6.86
N GLN A 56 11.78 18.10 6.40
CA GLN A 56 11.77 17.56 5.04
C GLN A 56 11.13 18.53 4.03
N PHE A 57 10.27 19.41 4.48
CA PHE A 57 9.60 20.42 3.68
C PHE A 57 9.05 21.54 4.56
N ASP A 58 8.79 22.69 3.98
CA ASP A 58 8.18 23.83 4.69
C ASP A 58 6.75 23.47 5.11
N PRO A 59 6.41 23.68 6.39
CA PRO A 59 5.07 23.43 6.87
C PRO A 59 4.08 24.41 6.27
N ASN A 60 3.10 23.92 5.57
CA ASN A 60 2.01 24.70 4.99
C ASN A 60 0.67 23.96 5.15
N PRO A 61 0.21 23.71 6.39
CA PRO A 61 -1.04 23.00 6.61
C PRO A 61 -2.24 23.75 6.00
N PRO A 62 -3.24 23.06 5.42
CA PRO A 62 -3.37 21.60 5.39
C PRO A 62 -2.66 20.90 4.22
N TYR A 63 -1.82 21.60 3.48
CA TYR A 63 -1.16 21.08 2.29
C TYR A 63 0.07 20.26 2.65
N ILE A 64 0.23 19.12 1.95
CA ILE A 64 1.40 18.25 2.05
C ILE A 64 2.25 18.46 0.80
N SER A 65 3.57 18.57 0.97
CA SER A 65 4.49 18.67 -0.15
C SER A 65 4.39 17.46 -1.09
N GLU A 66 4.46 17.70 -2.38
CA GLU A 66 4.57 16.62 -3.38
C GLU A 66 5.97 16.00 -3.38
N LEU A 67 6.99 16.80 -3.05
CA LEU A 67 8.36 16.32 -2.93
C LEU A 67 8.53 15.54 -1.62
N ASN A 68 9.28 14.45 -1.70
CA ASN A 68 9.54 13.54 -0.58
C ASN A 68 8.27 12.90 0.04
N ASN A 69 7.16 12.93 -0.68
CA ASN A 69 5.95 12.21 -0.33
C ASN A 69 6.01 10.80 -0.93
N TYR A 70 6.77 9.94 -0.27
CA TYR A 70 7.10 8.60 -0.74
C TYR A 70 5.86 7.71 -0.81
N THR A 71 5.70 7.04 -1.94
CA THR A 71 4.56 6.16 -2.16
C THR A 71 5.01 4.81 -2.68
N GLY A 72 4.59 3.76 -1.98
CA GLY A 72 4.73 2.38 -2.43
C GLY A 72 3.44 1.85 -3.03
N SER A 73 3.48 1.40 -4.26
CA SER A 73 2.39 0.65 -4.88
C SER A 73 2.70 -0.83 -4.79
N TYR A 74 1.78 -1.61 -4.26
CA TYR A 74 1.94 -3.04 -4.02
C TYR A 74 0.92 -3.82 -4.83
N ARG A 75 1.32 -4.97 -5.35
CA ARG A 75 0.41 -5.90 -6.03
C ARG A 75 0.70 -7.32 -5.60
N ARG A 76 -0.36 -8.10 -5.40
CA ARG A 76 -0.25 -9.53 -5.15
C ARG A 76 -1.46 -10.28 -5.67
N THR A 77 -1.20 -11.45 -6.21
CA THR A 77 -2.24 -12.41 -6.57
C THR A 77 -2.14 -13.61 -5.64
N PHE A 78 -3.27 -14.11 -5.17
CA PHE A 78 -3.35 -15.36 -4.42
C PHE A 78 -4.68 -16.07 -4.66
N GLU A 79 -4.70 -17.35 -4.41
CA GLU A 79 -5.88 -18.18 -4.54
C GLU A 79 -6.63 -18.25 -3.22
N LEU A 80 -7.95 -18.17 -3.30
CA LEU A 80 -8.80 -18.37 -2.13
C LEU A 80 -8.97 -19.86 -1.84
N PRO A 81 -8.83 -20.28 -0.58
CA PRO A 81 -9.14 -21.63 -0.19
C PRO A 81 -10.59 -22.00 -0.55
N LYS A 82 -10.80 -23.21 -1.04
CA LYS A 82 -12.13 -23.67 -1.49
C LYS A 82 -13.18 -23.70 -0.36
N ASP A 83 -12.72 -23.95 0.85
CA ASP A 83 -13.54 -23.97 2.08
C ASP A 83 -13.95 -22.58 2.59
N TRP A 84 -13.48 -21.51 1.94
CA TRP A 84 -13.87 -20.12 2.25
C TRP A 84 -15.13 -19.69 1.48
N LYS A 85 -15.65 -20.54 0.60
CA LYS A 85 -16.88 -20.24 -0.13
C LYS A 85 -18.06 -19.97 0.83
N GLY A 86 -18.67 -18.82 0.69
CA GLY A 86 -19.82 -18.41 1.52
C GLY A 86 -19.44 -17.85 2.90
N LYS A 87 -18.15 -17.71 3.20
CA LYS A 87 -17.67 -17.04 4.40
C LYS A 87 -17.43 -15.56 4.15
N ASP A 88 -17.53 -14.76 5.19
CA ASP A 88 -17.02 -13.40 5.17
C ASP A 88 -15.50 -13.42 5.20
N VAL A 89 -14.90 -12.65 4.30
CA VAL A 89 -13.44 -12.55 4.17
C VAL A 89 -13.02 -11.12 4.45
N TYR A 90 -12.09 -10.96 5.38
CA TYR A 90 -11.52 -9.69 5.76
C TYR A 90 -10.05 -9.61 5.35
N PHE A 91 -9.66 -8.49 4.79
CA PHE A 91 -8.27 -8.16 4.58
C PHE A 91 -7.78 -7.32 5.77
N HIS A 92 -6.91 -7.93 6.57
CA HIS A 92 -6.35 -7.30 7.76
C HIS A 92 -4.97 -6.71 7.45
N VAL A 93 -4.80 -5.44 7.75
CA VAL A 93 -3.52 -4.73 7.71
C VAL A 93 -3.14 -4.37 9.13
N GLY A 94 -2.15 -5.03 9.69
CA GLY A 94 -1.74 -4.83 11.09
C GLY A 94 -1.15 -3.45 11.36
N SER A 95 -0.53 -2.84 10.34
CA SER A 95 0.07 -1.51 10.44
C SER A 95 0.44 -0.98 9.06
N ALA A 96 0.25 0.31 8.84
CA ALA A 96 0.79 1.04 7.71
C ALA A 96 1.19 2.46 8.12
N THR A 97 2.25 3.00 7.53
CA THR A 97 2.69 4.38 7.74
C THR A 97 2.64 5.10 6.39
N SER A 98 1.89 6.18 6.27
CA SER A 98 0.97 6.81 7.22
C SER A 98 -0.48 6.55 6.84
N ASN A 99 -0.70 6.11 5.61
CA ASN A 99 -2.02 5.74 5.08
C ASN A 99 -1.90 4.59 4.09
N LEU A 100 -3.02 3.99 3.77
CA LEU A 100 -3.14 3.00 2.72
C LEU A 100 -4.47 3.13 1.98
N THR A 101 -4.45 2.77 0.72
CA THR A 101 -5.66 2.60 -0.09
C THR A 101 -5.67 1.19 -0.66
N LEU A 102 -6.82 0.52 -0.56
CA LEU A 102 -6.97 -0.87 -0.96
C LEU A 102 -7.87 -1.00 -2.18
N TRP A 103 -7.41 -1.78 -3.14
CA TRP A 103 -8.21 -2.28 -4.28
C TRP A 103 -8.20 -3.79 -4.29
N VAL A 104 -9.30 -4.39 -4.68
CA VAL A 104 -9.44 -5.84 -4.85
C VAL A 104 -10.05 -6.12 -6.22
N ASN A 105 -9.37 -6.93 -7.02
CA ASN A 105 -9.79 -7.28 -8.38
C ASN A 105 -10.14 -6.05 -9.25
N GLY A 106 -9.37 -4.98 -9.10
CA GLY A 106 -9.52 -3.73 -9.85
C GLY A 106 -10.59 -2.78 -9.30
N LYS A 107 -11.21 -3.09 -8.17
CA LYS A 107 -12.24 -2.25 -7.55
C LYS A 107 -11.73 -1.62 -6.26
N TYR A 108 -12.00 -0.35 -6.08
CA TYR A 108 -11.73 0.35 -4.82
C TYR A 108 -12.52 -0.28 -3.68
N VAL A 109 -11.84 -0.54 -2.58
CA VAL A 109 -12.42 -1.13 -1.36
C VAL A 109 -12.53 -0.11 -0.25
N GLY A 110 -11.43 0.59 0.02
CA GLY A 110 -11.39 1.54 1.11
C GLY A 110 -10.03 2.20 1.30
N TYR A 111 -10.00 3.10 2.25
CA TYR A 111 -8.86 3.90 2.67
C TYR A 111 -8.73 3.84 4.18
N SER A 112 -7.52 3.87 4.69
CA SER A 112 -7.21 4.02 6.10
C SER A 112 -6.01 4.93 6.27
N GLU A 113 -6.06 5.77 7.25
CA GLU A 113 -4.96 6.58 7.75
C GLU A 113 -4.82 6.36 9.26
N ASP A 114 -3.87 7.01 9.88
CA ASP A 114 -3.51 6.79 11.27
C ASP A 114 -2.37 5.77 11.43
N SER A 115 -1.17 6.32 11.42
CA SER A 115 0.08 5.54 11.39
C SER A 115 0.12 4.47 12.47
N LYS A 116 0.42 3.22 12.05
CA LYS A 116 0.64 2.07 12.92
C LYS A 116 -0.61 1.51 13.61
N VAL A 117 -1.79 1.98 13.26
CA VAL A 117 -3.06 1.40 13.70
C VAL A 117 -3.52 0.35 12.69
N ALA A 118 -4.09 -0.75 13.18
CA ALA A 118 -4.61 -1.81 12.34
C ALA A 118 -5.89 -1.36 11.60
N ALA A 119 -6.04 -1.83 10.38
CA ALA A 119 -7.23 -1.61 9.57
C ALA A 119 -7.77 -2.94 9.03
N GLU A 120 -9.08 -3.09 9.01
CA GLU A 120 -9.75 -4.27 8.45
C GLU A 120 -10.77 -3.86 7.40
N PHE A 121 -10.77 -4.57 6.29
CA PHE A 121 -11.67 -4.34 5.17
C PHE A 121 -12.42 -5.60 4.84
N ASN A 122 -13.76 -5.58 4.90
CA ASN A 122 -14.56 -6.69 4.37
C ASN A 122 -14.46 -6.70 2.84
N ILE A 123 -13.79 -7.70 2.31
CA ILE A 123 -13.56 -7.86 0.87
C ILE A 123 -14.48 -8.87 0.21
N SER A 124 -15.41 -9.47 0.94
CA SER A 124 -16.27 -10.58 0.48
C SER A 124 -16.96 -10.29 -0.86
N LYS A 125 -17.54 -9.09 -1.01
CA LYS A 125 -18.25 -8.70 -2.26
C LYS A 125 -17.36 -8.47 -3.48
N TYR A 126 -16.05 -8.38 -3.27
CA TYR A 126 -15.06 -8.16 -4.35
C TYR A 126 -14.41 -9.47 -4.82
N LEU A 127 -14.67 -10.57 -4.12
CA LEU A 127 -14.09 -11.87 -4.42
C LEU A 127 -14.67 -12.44 -5.72
N LYS A 128 -13.80 -13.11 -6.48
CA LYS A 128 -14.17 -13.91 -7.64
C LYS A 128 -13.74 -15.35 -7.38
N PRO A 129 -14.46 -16.36 -7.91
CA PRO A 129 -14.01 -17.74 -7.77
C PRO A 129 -12.57 -17.91 -8.27
N GLY A 130 -11.73 -18.48 -7.42
CA GLY A 130 -10.37 -18.92 -7.74
C GLY A 130 -9.27 -17.90 -7.47
N VAL A 131 -9.33 -16.67 -7.98
CA VAL A 131 -8.18 -15.75 -7.93
C VAL A 131 -8.55 -14.42 -7.32
N LEU A 132 -7.78 -14.00 -6.31
CA LEU A 132 -7.83 -12.68 -5.72
C LEU A 132 -6.59 -11.87 -6.14
N ARG A 133 -6.79 -10.64 -6.62
CA ARG A 133 -5.72 -9.67 -6.91
C ARG A 133 -5.89 -8.44 -6.03
N LEU A 134 -4.85 -8.13 -5.28
CA LEU A 134 -4.70 -6.93 -4.48
C LEU A 134 -3.82 -5.92 -5.17
#